data_dba0695ba3a5ea541a1fa335c3b22166
#
_entry.id   dba0695ba3a5ea541a1fa335c3b22166
#
_cell.length_a   1.000
_cell.length_b   1.000
_cell.length_c   1.000
_cell.angle_alpha   90.00
_cell.angle_beta   90.00
_cell.angle_gamma   90.00
#
_symmetry.space_group_name_H-M   'P 1'
#
loop_
_entity.id
_entity.type
_entity.pdbx_description
1 polymer ?
#
loop_
_entity_poly.entity_id
_entity_poly.type
_entity_poly.pdbx_seq_one_letter_code
_entity_poly.pdbx_strand_id
1 'polypeptide(L)'
;MSRTDDKTLRESMYIKPEAVDPDRHITAKYYVEGNAPMNKMAEEAAIENSTGTWTLVGYETLEVRKKFGAKIFRVTGSNGSGFIELAYEAANYDPELGGINCLLSDIAGNIFDMKILDNVKLMELNFPKYWLQAYKGPKFGVEGTRKAAGIDEKRPIVGSITKPNIGLDAKTYGKLAYETALGGIDFMKDDEAIVSPKYCPLEDRVTETMAGIDRAMEQTGKKVLYAVNITTRQDKLLELADKAIQAGANHLMVCGPYIGYGGLQALAEDPSVKVPIHCHRVGHAAFTRSAKHGIDVAVWSKLMRMCGADQLHIGSVEGKFYYDEAETQRNIKALRVPLEHVKQTMPCSSAGNRPGNLGVSVKTLGMDMMFLAGGGVHGHPDGSTAGAKAMMQALHAAMAGIPVEQAAKENKELARALPTLTLAH
;
A
#
# COMPACT_ATOMS: atom_id res chain seq x y z
N MET A 1 -44.97 -19.75 11.62
CA MET A 1 -43.67 -20.49 11.80
C MET A 1 -43.22 -20.31 13.23
N SER A 2 -42.88 -21.37 13.97
CA SER A 2 -42.30 -21.22 15.31
C SER A 2 -40.95 -20.52 15.20
N ARG A 3 -40.73 -19.51 16.03
CA ARG A 3 -39.46 -18.75 16.10
C ARG A 3 -38.38 -19.71 16.58
N THR A 4 -37.24 -19.82 15.86
CA THR A 4 -36.09 -20.60 16.31
C THR A 4 -35.51 -19.92 17.56
N ASP A 5 -35.19 -20.71 18.59
CA ASP A 5 -34.60 -20.16 19.81
C ASP A 5 -33.14 -19.67 19.58
N ASP A 6 -32.71 -18.70 20.39
CA ASP A 6 -31.39 -18.06 20.27
C ASP A 6 -30.23 -19.06 20.43
N LYS A 7 -30.39 -20.03 21.34
CA LYS A 7 -29.36 -21.05 21.57
C LYS A 7 -29.11 -21.89 20.32
N THR A 8 -30.17 -22.39 19.69
CA THR A 8 -30.06 -23.18 18.46
C THR A 8 -29.44 -22.38 17.32
N LEU A 9 -29.77 -21.07 17.20
CA LEU A 9 -29.17 -20.19 16.21
C LEU A 9 -27.65 -20.01 16.44
N ARG A 10 -27.24 -19.79 17.72
CA ARG A 10 -25.82 -19.64 18.08
C ARG A 10 -25.03 -20.92 17.88
N GLU A 11 -25.54 -22.05 18.32
CA GLU A 11 -24.90 -23.35 18.10
C GLU A 11 -24.66 -23.65 16.60
N SER A 12 -25.56 -23.20 15.72
CA SER A 12 -25.45 -23.40 14.28
C SER A 12 -24.33 -22.61 13.60
N MET A 13 -23.71 -21.67 14.33
CA MET A 13 -22.62 -20.84 13.80
C MET A 13 -21.25 -21.52 13.92
N TYR A 14 -21.11 -22.49 14.83
CA TYR A 14 -19.84 -23.19 15.02
C TYR A 14 -19.63 -24.28 13.99
N ILE A 15 -18.45 -24.25 13.36
CA ILE A 15 -18.00 -25.33 12.45
C ILE A 15 -16.58 -25.74 12.81
N LYS A 16 -16.18 -26.95 12.43
CA LYS A 16 -14.78 -27.38 12.55
C LYS A 16 -13.92 -26.66 11.51
N PRO A 17 -12.63 -26.40 11.78
CA PRO A 17 -11.74 -25.78 10.80
C PRO A 17 -11.69 -26.52 9.46
N GLU A 18 -11.80 -27.85 9.47
CA GLU A 18 -11.81 -28.71 8.27
C GLU A 18 -13.08 -28.55 7.41
N ALA A 19 -14.13 -27.94 7.97
CA ALA A 19 -15.37 -27.64 7.25
C ALA A 19 -15.35 -26.28 6.56
N VAL A 20 -14.29 -25.49 6.75
CA VAL A 20 -14.09 -24.24 5.99
C VAL A 20 -13.70 -24.60 4.56
N ASP A 21 -14.54 -24.24 3.62
CA ASP A 21 -14.32 -24.50 2.20
C ASP A 21 -13.61 -23.28 1.57
N PRO A 22 -12.37 -23.41 1.11
CA PRO A 22 -11.61 -22.29 0.53
C PRO A 22 -12.17 -21.78 -0.80
N ASP A 23 -13.00 -22.58 -1.49
CA ASP A 23 -13.65 -22.18 -2.74
C ASP A 23 -15.00 -21.48 -2.51
N ARG A 24 -15.49 -21.49 -1.26
CA ARG A 24 -16.79 -20.95 -0.85
C ARG A 24 -16.69 -19.81 0.14
N HIS A 25 -15.71 -19.86 1.05
CA HIS A 25 -15.66 -18.95 2.17
C HIS A 25 -14.59 -17.86 2.01
N ILE A 26 -14.96 -16.62 2.30
CA ILE A 26 -14.01 -15.57 2.67
C ILE A 26 -13.70 -15.78 4.15
N THR A 27 -12.43 -15.88 4.53
CA THR A 27 -12.03 -16.05 5.94
C THR A 27 -11.36 -14.80 6.47
N ALA A 28 -11.72 -14.43 7.69
CA ALA A 28 -11.12 -13.31 8.41
C ALA A 28 -10.66 -13.74 9.80
N LYS A 29 -9.51 -13.24 10.21
CA LYS A 29 -8.97 -13.40 11.56
C LYS A 29 -8.92 -12.05 12.24
N TYR A 30 -9.50 -11.98 13.43
CA TYR A 30 -9.49 -10.77 14.25
C TYR A 30 -8.77 -11.03 15.56
N TYR A 31 -7.92 -10.08 15.97
CA TYR A 31 -7.60 -9.90 17.37
C TYR A 31 -8.73 -9.15 18.04
N VAL A 32 -9.14 -9.59 19.23
CA VAL A 32 -10.21 -8.94 20.02
C VAL A 32 -9.83 -8.82 21.48
N GLU A 33 -10.27 -7.76 22.12
CA GLU A 33 -10.26 -7.55 23.57
C GLU A 33 -11.64 -7.05 24.01
N GLY A 34 -12.11 -7.50 25.16
CA GLY A 34 -13.39 -7.05 25.70
C GLY A 34 -13.68 -7.66 27.07
N ASN A 35 -14.82 -7.27 27.64
CA ASN A 35 -15.22 -7.66 29.01
C ASN A 35 -16.16 -8.87 29.04
N ALA A 36 -16.10 -9.75 28.04
CA ALA A 36 -16.93 -10.94 27.94
C ALA A 36 -16.10 -12.20 27.63
N PRO A 37 -16.63 -13.41 27.85
CA PRO A 37 -16.00 -14.63 27.40
C PRO A 37 -15.74 -14.62 25.89
N MET A 38 -14.60 -15.18 25.46
CA MET A 38 -14.16 -15.18 24.07
C MET A 38 -15.23 -15.74 23.09
N ASN A 39 -15.91 -16.82 23.46
CA ASN A 39 -16.98 -17.37 22.61
C ASN A 39 -18.17 -16.39 22.46
N LYS A 40 -18.52 -15.66 23.52
CA LYS A 40 -19.59 -14.65 23.45
C LYS A 40 -19.21 -13.51 22.51
N MET A 41 -17.97 -13.02 22.60
CA MET A 41 -17.46 -12.00 21.68
C MET A 41 -17.45 -12.48 20.23
N ALA A 42 -17.04 -13.74 19.99
CA ALA A 42 -17.05 -14.35 18.66
C ALA A 42 -18.46 -14.48 18.09
N GLU A 43 -19.42 -14.89 18.91
CA GLU A 43 -20.84 -15.01 18.51
C GLU A 43 -21.43 -13.64 18.12
N GLU A 44 -21.25 -12.64 18.98
CA GLU A 44 -21.76 -11.29 18.69
C GLU A 44 -21.12 -10.71 17.44
N ALA A 45 -19.79 -10.86 17.25
CA ALA A 45 -19.10 -10.43 16.04
C ALA A 45 -19.62 -11.17 14.79
N ALA A 46 -19.84 -12.47 14.86
CA ALA A 46 -20.34 -13.24 13.73
C ALA A 46 -21.81 -12.91 13.40
N ILE A 47 -22.61 -12.58 14.41
CA ILE A 47 -24.01 -12.12 14.24
C ILE A 47 -24.02 -10.77 13.54
N GLU A 48 -23.30 -9.78 14.08
CA GLU A 48 -23.28 -8.41 13.57
C GLU A 48 -22.76 -8.35 12.13
N ASN A 49 -21.71 -9.10 11.83
CA ASN A 49 -21.08 -9.11 10.51
C ASN A 49 -21.77 -10.07 9.52
N SER A 50 -23.04 -10.41 9.68
CA SER A 50 -23.72 -11.31 8.73
C SER A 50 -25.26 -11.17 8.76
N THR A 51 -25.99 -12.08 9.42
CA THR A 51 -27.46 -12.18 9.28
C THR A 51 -28.22 -11.57 10.42
N GLY A 52 -27.57 -11.28 11.55
CA GLY A 52 -28.26 -10.93 12.78
C GLY A 52 -28.12 -9.49 13.20
N THR A 53 -28.71 -9.21 14.33
CA THR A 53 -28.64 -7.93 15.05
C THR A 53 -28.75 -8.20 16.55
N TRP A 54 -28.73 -7.16 17.38
CA TRP A 54 -28.79 -7.23 18.85
C TRP A 54 -30.01 -8.00 19.41
N THR A 55 -31.04 -8.25 18.59
CA THR A 55 -32.24 -9.01 18.96
C THR A 55 -32.66 -9.98 17.86
N LEU A 56 -33.37 -11.04 18.25
CA LEU A 56 -33.94 -11.97 17.27
C LEU A 56 -35.03 -11.33 16.44
N VAL A 57 -34.91 -11.41 15.12
CA VAL A 57 -35.86 -10.93 14.14
C VAL A 57 -36.59 -12.10 13.46
N GLY A 58 -37.87 -11.85 13.09
CA GLY A 58 -38.78 -12.91 12.66
C GLY A 58 -38.35 -13.69 11.42
N TYR A 59 -37.62 -13.05 10.52
CA TYR A 59 -37.11 -13.67 9.26
C TYR A 59 -35.71 -14.27 9.38
N GLU A 60 -35.03 -14.12 10.50
CA GLU A 60 -33.77 -14.83 10.77
C GLU A 60 -34.06 -16.26 11.23
N THR A 61 -34.30 -17.13 10.27
CA THR A 61 -34.56 -18.55 10.51
C THR A 61 -33.24 -19.32 10.66
N LEU A 62 -33.33 -20.55 11.19
CA LEU A 62 -32.17 -21.46 11.24
C LEU A 62 -31.58 -21.73 9.85
N GLU A 63 -32.41 -21.79 8.81
CA GLU A 63 -31.96 -21.96 7.42
C GLU A 63 -31.15 -20.76 6.94
N VAL A 64 -31.64 -19.53 7.15
CA VAL A 64 -30.96 -18.29 6.83
C VAL A 64 -29.60 -18.22 7.55
N ARG A 65 -29.58 -18.47 8.87
CA ARG A 65 -28.36 -18.46 9.67
C ARG A 65 -27.36 -19.52 9.20
N LYS A 66 -27.81 -20.74 8.91
CA LYS A 66 -26.94 -21.81 8.41
C LYS A 66 -26.36 -21.52 7.05
N LYS A 67 -27.11 -20.89 6.15
CA LYS A 67 -26.71 -20.67 4.76
C LYS A 67 -25.88 -19.40 4.60
N PHE A 68 -26.25 -18.30 5.24
CA PHE A 68 -25.69 -16.98 5.00
C PHE A 68 -24.96 -16.38 6.19
N GLY A 69 -25.19 -16.88 7.42
CA GLY A 69 -24.53 -16.39 8.61
C GLY A 69 -23.05 -16.75 8.66
N ALA A 70 -22.25 -15.85 9.19
CA ALA A 70 -20.83 -16.11 9.44
C ALA A 70 -20.62 -17.33 10.34
N LYS A 71 -19.60 -18.11 10.06
CA LYS A 71 -19.23 -19.31 10.81
C LYS A 71 -18.01 -19.06 11.67
N ILE A 72 -18.06 -19.48 12.92
CA ILE A 72 -16.95 -19.45 13.86
C ILE A 72 -16.23 -20.77 13.74
N PHE A 73 -15.00 -20.78 13.24
CA PHE A 73 -14.23 -22.02 13.08
C PHE A 73 -13.03 -22.11 14.02
N ARG A 74 -12.65 -20.98 14.66
CA ARG A 74 -11.62 -20.99 15.70
C ARG A 74 -11.79 -19.82 16.67
N VAL A 75 -11.62 -20.11 17.95
CA VAL A 75 -11.54 -19.12 19.03
C VAL A 75 -10.35 -19.50 19.89
N THR A 76 -9.43 -18.58 20.12
CA THR A 76 -8.24 -18.81 20.97
C THR A 76 -8.02 -17.61 21.87
N GLY A 77 -7.45 -17.85 23.05
CA GLY A 77 -7.21 -16.82 24.04
C GLY A 77 -8.00 -17.05 25.32
N SER A 78 -7.84 -16.18 26.29
CA SER A 78 -8.45 -16.24 27.61
C SER A 78 -8.54 -14.84 28.23
N ASN A 79 -9.27 -14.72 29.33
CA ASN A 79 -9.36 -13.45 30.09
C ASN A 79 -9.76 -12.23 29.23
N GLY A 80 -10.71 -12.44 28.30
CA GLY A 80 -11.27 -11.37 27.48
C GLY A 80 -10.34 -10.89 26.35
N SER A 81 -9.26 -11.58 26.02
CA SER A 81 -8.42 -11.22 24.87
C SER A 81 -7.92 -12.44 24.09
N GLY A 82 -7.83 -12.31 22.77
CA GLY A 82 -7.37 -13.38 21.90
C GLY A 82 -7.73 -13.19 20.44
N PHE A 83 -7.90 -14.32 19.74
CA PHE A 83 -8.24 -14.31 18.32
C PHE A 83 -9.55 -15.06 18.07
N ILE A 84 -10.34 -14.49 17.16
CA ILE A 84 -11.51 -15.15 16.57
C ILE A 84 -11.27 -15.29 15.06
N GLU A 85 -11.65 -16.44 14.51
CA GLU A 85 -11.53 -16.68 13.07
C GLU A 85 -12.93 -17.03 12.53
N LEU A 86 -13.38 -16.20 11.58
CA LEU A 86 -14.70 -16.27 10.98
C LEU A 86 -14.62 -16.63 9.50
N ALA A 87 -15.57 -17.45 9.05
CA ALA A 87 -15.77 -17.78 7.64
C ALA A 87 -17.11 -17.23 7.17
N TYR A 88 -17.08 -16.40 6.17
CA TYR A 88 -18.23 -15.74 5.56
C TYR A 88 -18.59 -16.43 4.25
N GLU A 89 -19.87 -16.63 4.01
CA GLU A 89 -20.37 -17.12 2.71
C GLU A 89 -20.03 -16.08 1.63
N ALA A 90 -19.09 -16.38 0.74
CA ALA A 90 -18.60 -15.42 -0.24
C ALA A 90 -19.67 -14.99 -1.26
N ALA A 91 -20.71 -15.82 -1.44
CA ALA A 91 -21.87 -15.48 -2.27
C ALA A 91 -22.73 -14.35 -1.70
N ASN A 92 -22.52 -13.92 -0.43
CA ASN A 92 -23.16 -12.73 0.12
C ASN A 92 -22.61 -11.44 -0.50
N TYR A 93 -21.44 -11.50 -1.13
CA TYR A 93 -20.71 -10.35 -1.65
C TYR A 93 -20.39 -10.55 -3.13
N ASP A 94 -20.94 -9.70 -3.98
CA ASP A 94 -20.61 -9.69 -5.41
C ASP A 94 -19.25 -9.00 -5.61
N PRO A 95 -18.21 -9.69 -6.13
CA PRO A 95 -16.88 -9.11 -6.28
C PRO A 95 -16.78 -8.05 -7.38
N GLU A 96 -17.70 -8.04 -8.35
CA GLU A 96 -17.71 -7.08 -9.47
C GLU A 96 -18.51 -5.81 -9.14
N LEU A 97 -19.67 -5.95 -8.48
CA LEU A 97 -20.53 -4.81 -8.16
C LEU A 97 -20.19 -4.17 -6.82
N GLY A 98 -20.21 -4.96 -5.74
CA GLY A 98 -19.92 -4.47 -4.39
C GLY A 98 -18.43 -4.44 -4.07
N GLY A 99 -17.74 -5.48 -4.49
CA GLY A 99 -16.31 -5.66 -4.35
C GLY A 99 -15.80 -5.54 -2.92
N ILE A 100 -14.55 -5.13 -2.79
CA ILE A 100 -13.89 -4.90 -1.50
C ILE A 100 -14.62 -3.85 -0.66
N ASN A 101 -15.22 -2.83 -1.29
CA ASN A 101 -15.94 -1.78 -0.56
C ASN A 101 -17.14 -2.35 0.20
N CYS A 102 -17.99 -3.14 -0.46
CA CYS A 102 -19.13 -3.79 0.16
C CYS A 102 -18.68 -4.81 1.23
N LEU A 103 -17.70 -5.64 0.91
CA LEU A 103 -17.17 -6.61 1.86
C LEU A 103 -16.68 -5.94 3.14
N LEU A 104 -15.87 -4.89 3.05
CA LEU A 104 -15.31 -4.22 4.22
C LEU A 104 -16.35 -3.43 5.01
N SER A 105 -17.41 -2.93 4.36
CA SER A 105 -18.50 -2.25 5.09
C SER A 105 -19.23 -3.20 6.03
N ASP A 106 -19.21 -4.50 5.76
CA ASP A 106 -19.74 -5.55 6.62
C ASP A 106 -18.68 -6.07 7.60
N ILE A 107 -17.63 -6.75 7.09
CA ILE A 107 -16.67 -7.48 7.94
C ILE A 107 -15.69 -6.59 8.71
N ALA A 108 -15.55 -5.34 8.34
CA ALA A 108 -14.69 -4.33 8.97
C ALA A 108 -15.44 -3.00 9.16
N GLY A 109 -16.73 -3.07 9.38
CA GLY A 109 -17.63 -1.95 9.65
C GLY A 109 -17.99 -1.86 11.14
N ASN A 110 -19.25 -2.18 11.48
CA ASN A 110 -19.78 -2.03 12.82
C ASN A 110 -19.05 -2.80 13.92
N ILE A 111 -18.31 -3.85 13.57
CA ILE A 111 -17.51 -4.62 14.54
C ILE A 111 -16.56 -3.72 15.37
N PHE A 112 -16.09 -2.60 14.80
CA PHE A 112 -15.21 -1.67 15.49
C PHE A 112 -15.93 -0.78 16.53
N ASP A 113 -17.27 -0.68 16.47
CA ASP A 113 -18.09 0.12 17.38
C ASP A 113 -18.86 -0.72 18.40
N MET A 114 -18.69 -2.05 18.40
CA MET A 114 -19.42 -2.95 19.28
C MET A 114 -18.98 -2.77 20.74
N LYS A 115 -19.91 -2.45 21.65
CA LYS A 115 -19.66 -2.22 23.09
C LYS A 115 -19.05 -3.43 23.83
N ILE A 116 -19.23 -4.63 23.30
CA ILE A 116 -18.69 -5.86 23.88
C ILE A 116 -17.18 -6.04 23.56
N LEU A 117 -16.67 -5.27 22.61
CA LEU A 117 -15.30 -5.33 22.10
C LEU A 117 -14.60 -3.99 22.40
N ASP A 118 -13.70 -3.97 23.37
CA ASP A 118 -12.89 -2.78 23.67
C ASP A 118 -11.87 -2.49 22.57
N ASN A 119 -11.32 -3.55 21.96
CA ASN A 119 -10.40 -3.48 20.83
C ASN A 119 -10.69 -4.59 19.82
N VAL A 120 -10.62 -4.23 18.53
CA VAL A 120 -10.73 -5.17 17.41
C VAL A 120 -9.71 -4.82 16.35
N LYS A 121 -8.94 -5.80 15.87
CA LYS A 121 -8.05 -5.62 14.74
C LYS A 121 -8.24 -6.74 13.71
N LEU A 122 -8.59 -6.38 12.48
CA LEU A 122 -8.60 -7.33 11.36
C LEU A 122 -7.17 -7.66 10.97
N MET A 123 -6.73 -8.90 11.27
CA MET A 123 -5.34 -9.35 11.12
C MET A 123 -5.06 -10.09 9.82
N GLU A 124 -6.05 -10.85 9.34
CA GLU A 124 -5.93 -11.64 8.12
C GLU A 124 -7.26 -11.66 7.37
N LEU A 125 -7.19 -11.69 6.03
CA LEU A 125 -8.34 -11.80 5.15
C LEU A 125 -7.95 -12.64 3.94
N ASN A 126 -8.70 -13.72 3.66
CA ASN A 126 -8.44 -14.62 2.53
C ASN A 126 -9.71 -14.81 1.71
N PHE A 127 -9.54 -15.07 0.42
CA PHE A 127 -10.59 -15.06 -0.58
C PHE A 127 -10.63 -16.38 -1.35
N PRO A 128 -11.82 -16.86 -1.75
CA PRO A 128 -11.97 -17.89 -2.76
C PRO A 128 -11.32 -17.49 -4.09
N LYS A 129 -10.91 -18.49 -4.86
CA LYS A 129 -10.25 -18.27 -6.14
C LYS A 129 -11.11 -17.44 -7.12
N TYR A 130 -12.40 -17.74 -7.24
CA TYR A 130 -13.29 -17.00 -8.13
C TYR A 130 -13.42 -15.52 -7.75
N TRP A 131 -13.35 -15.21 -6.44
CA TRP A 131 -13.37 -13.84 -5.95
C TRP A 131 -12.13 -13.06 -6.40
N LEU A 132 -10.96 -13.71 -6.34
CA LEU A 132 -9.71 -13.11 -6.83
C LEU A 132 -9.72 -12.89 -8.35
N GLN A 133 -10.42 -13.73 -9.11
CA GLN A 133 -10.52 -13.64 -10.58
C GLN A 133 -11.24 -12.36 -11.06
N ALA A 134 -12.08 -11.76 -10.23
CA ALA A 134 -12.74 -10.48 -10.52
C ALA A 134 -11.79 -9.27 -10.48
N TYR A 135 -10.57 -9.43 -9.94
CA TYR A 135 -9.58 -8.35 -9.80
C TYR A 135 -8.43 -8.56 -10.77
N LYS A 136 -8.20 -7.61 -11.67
CA LYS A 136 -7.06 -7.68 -12.62
C LYS A 136 -5.72 -7.51 -11.93
N GLY A 137 -5.69 -6.81 -10.79
CA GLY A 137 -4.47 -6.50 -10.06
C GLY A 137 -3.53 -5.54 -10.80
N PRO A 138 -2.25 -5.46 -10.40
CA PRO A 138 -1.25 -4.59 -11.02
C PRO A 138 -1.06 -4.89 -12.51
N LYS A 139 -1.11 -3.87 -13.37
CA LYS A 139 -0.78 -4.02 -14.79
C LYS A 139 0.70 -4.31 -15.00
N PHE A 140 1.55 -3.60 -14.28
CA PHE A 140 3.00 -3.65 -14.39
C PHE A 140 3.63 -4.54 -13.30
N GLY A 141 3.31 -4.28 -12.04
CA GLY A 141 3.87 -4.99 -10.91
C GLY A 141 5.39 -4.80 -10.80
N VAL A 142 6.10 -5.76 -10.20
CA VAL A 142 7.54 -5.69 -9.97
C VAL A 142 8.32 -5.64 -11.29
N GLU A 143 8.11 -6.62 -12.16
CA GLU A 143 8.86 -6.76 -13.42
C GLU A 143 8.50 -5.65 -14.42
N GLY A 144 7.22 -5.32 -14.55
CA GLY A 144 6.78 -4.25 -15.43
C GLY A 144 7.30 -2.87 -14.98
N THR A 145 7.40 -2.62 -13.68
CA THR A 145 8.01 -1.39 -13.14
C THR A 145 9.50 -1.31 -13.51
N ARG A 146 10.27 -2.41 -13.35
CA ARG A 146 11.68 -2.49 -13.77
C ARG A 146 11.84 -2.21 -15.26
N LYS A 147 11.06 -2.89 -16.08
CA LYS A 147 11.07 -2.71 -17.55
C LYS A 147 10.72 -1.27 -17.94
N ALA A 148 9.72 -0.66 -17.30
CA ALA A 148 9.36 0.73 -17.55
C ALA A 148 10.52 1.70 -17.21
N ALA A 149 11.26 1.42 -16.13
CA ALA A 149 12.44 2.18 -15.71
C ALA A 149 13.71 1.88 -16.56
N GLY A 150 13.65 0.91 -17.48
CA GLY A 150 14.81 0.49 -18.26
C GLY A 150 15.91 -0.20 -17.43
N ILE A 151 15.51 -0.96 -16.39
CA ILE A 151 16.42 -1.66 -15.50
C ILE A 151 16.33 -3.16 -15.78
N ASP A 152 17.36 -3.70 -16.41
CA ASP A 152 17.46 -5.12 -16.75
C ASP A 152 18.14 -5.94 -15.64
N GLU A 153 19.00 -5.32 -14.86
CA GLU A 153 19.69 -5.96 -13.75
C GLU A 153 18.81 -6.10 -12.48
N LYS A 154 19.06 -7.13 -11.70
CA LYS A 154 18.37 -7.33 -10.41
C LYS A 154 19.00 -6.46 -9.32
N ARG A 155 18.56 -5.22 -9.22
CA ARG A 155 18.94 -4.25 -8.19
C ARG A 155 17.71 -3.47 -7.71
N PRO A 156 17.78 -2.82 -6.55
CA PRO A 156 16.73 -1.86 -6.14
C PRO A 156 16.60 -0.71 -7.14
N ILE A 157 15.40 -0.15 -7.19
CA ILE A 157 15.10 1.13 -7.86
C ILE A 157 15.38 2.24 -6.85
N VAL A 158 16.17 3.24 -7.23
CA VAL A 158 16.42 4.42 -6.40
C VAL A 158 15.71 5.62 -7.00
N GLY A 159 14.97 6.35 -6.16
CA GLY A 159 14.22 7.50 -6.61
C GLY A 159 14.25 8.69 -5.66
N SER A 160 13.69 9.79 -6.12
CA SER A 160 13.55 11.03 -5.36
C SER A 160 12.09 11.43 -5.19
N ILE A 161 11.80 12.08 -4.06
CA ILE A 161 10.55 12.80 -3.81
C ILE A 161 10.87 14.28 -3.90
N THR A 162 10.23 14.99 -4.81
CA THR A 162 10.46 16.43 -5.04
C THR A 162 10.32 17.22 -3.73
N LYS A 163 11.29 18.10 -3.46
CA LYS A 163 11.31 19.02 -2.31
C LYS A 163 11.70 20.43 -2.73
N PRO A 164 11.09 21.47 -2.14
CA PRO A 164 10.05 21.46 -1.10
C PRO A 164 8.75 20.83 -1.60
N ASN A 165 7.89 20.37 -0.65
CA ASN A 165 6.64 19.67 -0.94
C ASN A 165 5.68 20.47 -1.80
N ILE A 166 5.62 21.76 -1.57
CA ILE A 166 4.76 22.76 -2.24
C ILE A 166 5.52 24.05 -2.44
N GLY A 167 5.00 24.93 -3.32
CA GLY A 167 5.51 26.30 -3.49
C GLY A 167 6.41 26.49 -4.71
N LEU A 168 6.78 25.43 -5.45
CA LEU A 168 7.50 25.55 -6.70
C LEU A 168 6.53 25.77 -7.86
N ASP A 169 6.84 26.68 -8.78
CA ASP A 169 6.16 26.77 -10.07
C ASP A 169 6.61 25.65 -11.03
N ALA A 170 5.91 25.48 -12.14
CA ALA A 170 6.16 24.38 -13.08
C ALA A 170 7.58 24.43 -13.67
N LYS A 171 8.09 25.61 -14.01
CA LYS A 171 9.45 25.77 -14.58
C LYS A 171 10.54 25.41 -13.59
N THR A 172 10.39 25.84 -12.33
CA THR A 172 11.31 25.46 -11.24
C THR A 172 11.25 23.97 -10.97
N TYR A 173 10.05 23.36 -11.05
CA TYR A 173 9.85 21.91 -10.94
C TYR A 173 10.63 21.17 -12.03
N GLY A 174 10.51 21.59 -13.31
CA GLY A 174 11.23 21.02 -14.44
C GLY A 174 12.75 21.16 -14.33
N LYS A 175 13.25 22.32 -13.84
CA LYS A 175 14.67 22.51 -13.56
C LYS A 175 15.18 21.54 -12.50
N LEU A 176 14.44 21.39 -11.40
CA LEU A 176 14.79 20.47 -10.32
C LEU A 176 14.77 19.02 -10.80
N ALA A 177 13.81 18.66 -11.66
CA ALA A 177 13.72 17.33 -12.26
C ALA A 177 14.95 17.04 -13.15
N TYR A 178 15.35 17.99 -13.99
CA TYR A 178 16.57 17.88 -14.80
C TYR A 178 17.81 17.65 -13.92
N GLU A 179 18.03 18.51 -12.91
CA GLU A 179 19.18 18.38 -12.00
C GLU A 179 19.20 17.03 -11.28
N THR A 180 18.04 16.56 -10.84
CA THR A 180 17.92 15.27 -10.13
C THR A 180 18.19 14.09 -11.07
N ALA A 181 17.62 14.12 -12.27
CA ALA A 181 17.81 13.08 -13.28
C ALA A 181 19.27 12.96 -13.75
N LEU A 182 20.00 14.09 -13.88
CA LEU A 182 21.45 14.10 -14.16
C LEU A 182 22.28 13.34 -13.13
N GLY A 183 21.80 13.23 -11.90
CA GLY A 183 22.42 12.43 -10.84
C GLY A 183 22.28 10.92 -11.03
N GLY A 184 21.51 10.48 -12.02
CA GLY A 184 21.40 9.09 -12.43
C GLY A 184 20.40 8.25 -11.63
N ILE A 185 19.41 8.84 -10.95
CA ILE A 185 18.33 8.08 -10.30
C ILE A 185 17.38 7.47 -11.33
N ASP A 186 16.56 6.51 -10.90
CA ASP A 186 15.65 5.76 -11.76
C ASP A 186 14.21 6.30 -11.73
N PHE A 187 13.85 7.01 -10.67
CA PHE A 187 12.47 7.37 -10.39
C PHE A 187 12.38 8.72 -9.68
N MET A 188 11.36 9.50 -10.02
CA MET A 188 10.96 10.71 -9.33
C MET A 188 9.46 10.71 -9.08
N LYS A 189 9.00 11.37 -8.02
CA LYS A 189 7.58 11.56 -7.77
C LYS A 189 7.27 12.91 -7.14
N ASP A 190 6.05 13.35 -7.36
CA ASP A 190 5.45 14.44 -6.62
C ASP A 190 5.38 14.12 -5.12
N ASP A 191 5.29 15.17 -4.33
CA ASP A 191 4.82 15.02 -2.95
C ASP A 191 3.31 14.78 -2.92
N GLU A 192 2.82 14.11 -1.89
CA GLU A 192 1.38 13.87 -1.70
C GLU A 192 0.55 15.14 -1.48
N ALA A 193 1.22 16.24 -1.15
CA ALA A 193 0.59 17.55 -0.90
C ALA A 193 0.26 18.34 -2.16
N ILE A 194 0.80 17.96 -3.34
CA ILE A 194 0.59 18.73 -4.58
C ILE A 194 -0.17 17.89 -5.61
N VAL A 195 -1.28 18.46 -6.15
CA VAL A 195 -2.01 17.89 -7.29
C VAL A 195 -2.07 18.91 -8.43
N SER A 196 -2.85 20.00 -8.30
CA SER A 196 -2.96 21.02 -9.33
C SER A 196 -3.26 22.40 -8.72
N PRO A 197 -2.34 22.98 -7.92
CA PRO A 197 -2.53 24.33 -7.39
C PRO A 197 -2.38 25.36 -8.50
N LYS A 198 -3.00 26.54 -8.37
CA LYS A 198 -2.98 27.59 -9.38
C LYS A 198 -1.57 28.06 -9.78
N TYR A 199 -0.61 28.02 -8.85
CA TYR A 199 0.79 28.42 -9.11
C TYR A 199 1.60 27.33 -9.83
N CYS A 200 1.08 26.09 -9.90
CA CYS A 200 1.72 24.95 -10.53
C CYS A 200 0.65 23.99 -11.08
N PRO A 201 -0.07 24.35 -12.16
CA PRO A 201 -1.08 23.49 -12.78
C PRO A 201 -0.48 22.13 -13.16
N LEU A 202 -1.30 21.08 -13.13
CA LEU A 202 -0.85 19.71 -13.34
C LEU A 202 -0.19 19.53 -14.71
N GLU A 203 -0.86 19.98 -15.78
CA GLU A 203 -0.37 19.80 -17.15
C GLU A 203 0.95 20.53 -17.35
N ASP A 204 1.07 21.79 -16.88
CA ASP A 204 2.30 22.57 -16.98
C ASP A 204 3.45 21.90 -16.20
N ARG A 205 3.16 21.42 -14.99
CA ARG A 205 4.16 20.71 -14.17
C ARG A 205 4.64 19.44 -14.84
N VAL A 206 3.73 18.64 -15.41
CA VAL A 206 4.10 17.42 -16.12
C VAL A 206 4.96 17.74 -17.33
N THR A 207 4.54 18.67 -18.17
CA THR A 207 5.26 19.09 -19.38
C THR A 207 6.67 19.55 -19.05
N GLU A 208 6.84 20.46 -18.10
CA GLU A 208 8.15 20.99 -17.71
C GLU A 208 9.03 19.93 -17.05
N THR A 209 8.45 19.06 -16.21
CA THR A 209 9.17 17.95 -15.58
C THR A 209 9.69 16.95 -16.60
N MET A 210 8.82 16.52 -17.53
CA MET A 210 9.22 15.57 -18.57
C MET A 210 10.26 16.17 -19.52
N ALA A 211 10.12 17.45 -19.92
CA ALA A 211 11.15 18.15 -20.70
C ALA A 211 12.50 18.21 -19.97
N GLY A 212 12.48 18.39 -18.64
CA GLY A 212 13.70 18.32 -17.82
C GLY A 212 14.32 16.94 -17.81
N ILE A 213 13.52 15.89 -17.63
CA ILE A 213 13.94 14.49 -17.64
C ILE A 213 14.49 14.10 -19.00
N ASP A 214 13.81 14.45 -20.11
CA ASP A 214 14.23 14.11 -21.47
C ASP A 214 15.59 14.74 -21.80
N ARG A 215 15.78 15.99 -21.43
CA ARG A 215 17.08 16.68 -21.58
C ARG A 215 18.20 16.01 -20.77
N ALA A 216 17.90 15.48 -19.58
CA ALA A 216 18.86 14.71 -18.80
C ALA A 216 19.13 13.34 -19.46
N MET A 217 18.11 12.70 -20.02
CA MET A 217 18.22 11.44 -20.73
C MET A 217 19.09 11.55 -21.99
N GLU A 218 18.97 12.65 -22.74
CA GLU A 218 19.85 12.95 -23.90
C GLU A 218 21.35 12.96 -23.50
N GLN A 219 21.67 13.42 -22.29
CA GLN A 219 23.04 13.50 -21.79
C GLN A 219 23.54 12.21 -21.13
N THR A 220 22.64 11.46 -20.49
CA THR A 220 23.02 10.31 -19.66
C THR A 220 22.67 8.95 -20.28
N GLY A 221 21.80 8.93 -21.29
CA GLY A 221 21.21 7.71 -21.85
C GLY A 221 20.23 7.01 -20.91
N LYS A 222 19.91 7.59 -19.74
CA LYS A 222 19.17 6.91 -18.67
C LYS A 222 17.71 7.38 -18.61
N LYS A 223 16.78 6.42 -18.63
CA LYS A 223 15.35 6.67 -18.38
C LYS A 223 15.10 7.01 -16.92
N VAL A 224 14.17 7.92 -16.68
CA VAL A 224 13.63 8.24 -15.35
C VAL A 224 12.11 8.19 -15.41
N LEU A 225 11.51 7.46 -14.48
CA LEU A 225 10.06 7.46 -14.30
C LEU A 225 9.65 8.66 -13.43
N TYR A 226 8.57 9.34 -13.82
CA TYR A 226 8.00 10.43 -13.03
C TYR A 226 6.55 10.15 -12.67
N ALA A 227 6.30 9.85 -11.39
CA ALA A 227 4.98 9.60 -10.85
C ALA A 227 4.30 10.91 -10.42
N VAL A 228 3.43 11.41 -11.27
CA VAL A 228 2.64 12.62 -11.01
C VAL A 228 1.44 12.33 -10.13
N ASN A 229 1.24 13.13 -9.09
CA ASN A 229 0.11 12.99 -8.17
C ASN A 229 -1.19 13.47 -8.81
N ILE A 230 -2.12 12.53 -8.97
CA ILE A 230 -3.47 12.76 -9.50
C ILE A 230 -4.56 12.50 -8.46
N THR A 231 -4.21 12.45 -7.17
CA THR A 231 -5.19 12.23 -6.09
C THR A 231 -6.26 13.33 -6.12
N THR A 232 -7.49 12.93 -6.38
CA THR A 232 -8.60 13.86 -6.52
C THR A 232 -9.92 13.19 -6.12
N ARG A 233 -11.04 13.91 -6.25
CA ARG A 233 -12.38 13.31 -6.10
C ARG A 233 -12.60 12.23 -7.15
N GLN A 234 -13.30 11.16 -6.80
CA GLN A 234 -13.37 9.95 -7.62
C GLN A 234 -13.96 10.19 -9.02
N ASP A 235 -14.97 11.07 -9.14
CA ASP A 235 -15.61 11.42 -10.42
C ASP A 235 -14.70 12.20 -11.38
N LYS A 236 -13.51 12.63 -10.92
CA LYS A 236 -12.51 13.35 -11.71
C LYS A 236 -11.22 12.56 -11.91
N LEU A 237 -11.13 11.38 -11.34
CA LEU A 237 -9.86 10.63 -11.30
C LEU A 237 -9.37 10.24 -12.69
N LEU A 238 -10.24 9.65 -13.53
CA LEU A 238 -9.89 9.24 -14.89
C LEU A 238 -9.62 10.44 -15.80
N GLU A 239 -10.42 11.52 -15.69
CA GLU A 239 -10.16 12.76 -16.44
C GLU A 239 -8.77 13.34 -16.10
N LEU A 240 -8.38 13.32 -14.82
CA LEU A 240 -7.10 13.84 -14.40
C LEU A 240 -5.93 12.94 -14.81
N ALA A 241 -6.16 11.60 -14.82
CA ALA A 241 -5.20 10.62 -15.35
C ALA A 241 -4.94 10.87 -16.86
N ASP A 242 -6.00 11.04 -17.65
CA ASP A 242 -5.89 11.32 -19.08
C ASP A 242 -5.12 12.62 -19.35
N LYS A 243 -5.44 13.71 -18.63
CA LYS A 243 -4.71 14.97 -18.74
C LYS A 243 -3.22 14.82 -18.42
N ALA A 244 -2.89 14.09 -17.35
CA ALA A 244 -1.50 13.84 -16.99
C ALA A 244 -0.76 13.05 -18.07
N ILE A 245 -1.38 11.98 -18.60
CA ILE A 245 -0.79 11.14 -19.66
C ILE A 245 -0.64 11.92 -20.96
N GLN A 246 -1.64 12.72 -21.34
CA GLN A 246 -1.56 13.59 -22.54
C GLN A 246 -0.48 14.65 -22.42
N ALA A 247 -0.23 15.18 -21.21
CA ALA A 247 0.87 16.10 -20.93
C ALA A 247 2.26 15.41 -20.91
N GLY A 248 2.32 14.08 -21.08
CA GLY A 248 3.55 13.30 -21.19
C GLY A 248 3.93 12.48 -19.96
N ALA A 249 3.07 12.39 -18.93
CA ALA A 249 3.36 11.57 -17.74
C ALA A 249 3.61 10.11 -18.11
N ASN A 250 4.72 9.55 -17.65
CA ASN A 250 5.09 8.16 -17.86
C ASN A 250 4.80 7.28 -16.64
N HIS A 251 4.22 7.85 -15.58
CA HIS A 251 3.83 7.20 -14.34
C HIS A 251 2.80 8.03 -13.58
N LEU A 252 1.85 7.42 -12.91
CA LEU A 252 0.86 8.11 -12.07
C LEU A 252 1.09 7.81 -10.59
N MET A 253 0.73 8.73 -9.71
CA MET A 253 0.68 8.50 -8.27
C MET A 253 -0.71 8.82 -7.73
N VAL A 254 -1.17 8.01 -6.80
CA VAL A 254 -2.40 8.23 -6.03
C VAL A 254 -2.18 7.96 -4.54
N CYS A 255 -2.88 8.69 -3.68
CA CYS A 255 -2.92 8.44 -2.25
C CYS A 255 -4.02 7.42 -1.94
N GLY A 256 -3.65 6.15 -1.76
CA GLY A 256 -4.56 5.01 -1.64
C GLY A 256 -5.73 5.20 -0.66
N PRO A 257 -5.49 5.63 0.61
CA PRO A 257 -6.56 5.84 1.57
C PRO A 257 -7.59 6.90 1.15
N TYR A 258 -7.20 7.87 0.32
CA TYR A 258 -8.08 8.98 -0.06
C TYR A 258 -8.84 8.76 -1.37
N ILE A 259 -8.32 7.92 -2.28
CA ILE A 259 -9.08 7.52 -3.47
C ILE A 259 -9.88 6.22 -3.24
N GLY A 260 -9.58 5.48 -2.16
CA GLY A 260 -10.23 4.23 -1.82
C GLY A 260 -9.93 3.07 -2.78
N TYR A 261 -10.44 1.90 -2.43
CA TYR A 261 -10.23 0.67 -3.22
C TYR A 261 -10.86 0.77 -4.61
N GLY A 262 -12.12 1.22 -4.69
CA GLY A 262 -12.84 1.34 -5.96
C GLY A 262 -12.21 2.38 -6.90
N GLY A 263 -11.71 3.50 -6.38
CA GLY A 263 -11.01 4.50 -7.20
C GLY A 263 -9.71 3.96 -7.78
N LEU A 264 -8.92 3.23 -6.99
CA LEU A 264 -7.69 2.59 -7.47
C LEU A 264 -8.01 1.51 -8.51
N GLN A 265 -9.02 0.66 -8.26
CA GLN A 265 -9.43 -0.39 -9.18
C GLN A 265 -9.91 0.18 -10.52
N ALA A 266 -10.77 1.19 -10.49
CA ALA A 266 -11.24 1.86 -11.71
C ALA A 266 -10.07 2.43 -12.53
N LEU A 267 -9.11 3.10 -11.88
CA LEU A 267 -7.92 3.62 -12.54
C LEU A 267 -7.04 2.51 -13.13
N ALA A 268 -6.80 1.44 -12.37
CA ALA A 268 -5.94 0.34 -12.79
C ALA A 268 -6.56 -0.49 -13.92
N GLU A 269 -7.88 -0.63 -13.96
CA GLU A 269 -8.57 -1.44 -14.96
C GLU A 269 -8.91 -0.67 -16.24
N ASP A 270 -8.83 0.67 -16.21
CA ASP A 270 -9.11 1.48 -17.38
C ASP A 270 -8.10 1.23 -18.52
N PRO A 271 -8.56 0.93 -19.75
CA PRO A 271 -7.67 0.61 -20.86
C PRO A 271 -6.86 1.80 -21.37
N SER A 272 -7.27 3.05 -21.08
CA SER A 272 -6.53 4.26 -21.44
C SER A 272 -5.29 4.45 -20.58
N VAL A 273 -5.30 3.96 -19.33
CA VAL A 273 -4.17 4.04 -18.40
C VAL A 273 -3.12 2.97 -18.74
N LYS A 274 -2.11 3.38 -19.52
CA LYS A 274 -1.03 2.51 -20.02
C LYS A 274 0.32 2.78 -19.34
N VAL A 275 0.30 3.42 -18.17
CA VAL A 275 1.47 3.74 -17.35
C VAL A 275 1.32 3.12 -15.98
N PRO A 276 2.42 2.83 -15.24
CA PRO A 276 2.33 2.26 -13.90
C PRO A 276 1.67 3.20 -12.89
N ILE A 277 1.09 2.63 -11.83
CA ILE A 277 0.41 3.35 -10.75
C ILE A 277 1.19 3.17 -9.44
N HIS A 278 1.72 4.27 -8.93
CA HIS A 278 2.38 4.37 -7.62
C HIS A 278 1.34 4.71 -6.55
N CYS A 279 1.08 3.77 -5.63
CA CYS A 279 0.14 3.95 -4.54
C CYS A 279 0.87 4.46 -3.29
N HIS A 280 0.58 5.70 -2.89
CA HIS A 280 1.10 6.28 -1.66
C HIS A 280 0.20 5.92 -0.47
N ARG A 281 0.82 5.54 0.66
CA ARG A 281 0.10 5.09 1.86
C ARG A 281 -0.31 6.20 2.84
N VAL A 282 -0.07 7.48 2.51
CA VAL A 282 -0.39 8.60 3.41
C VAL A 282 -1.82 8.49 3.95
N GLY A 283 -1.99 8.68 5.26
CA GLY A 283 -3.28 8.56 5.95
C GLY A 283 -3.59 7.15 6.51
N HIS A 284 -2.95 6.07 6.00
CA HIS A 284 -3.24 4.71 6.46
C HIS A 284 -3.06 4.51 7.97
N ALA A 285 -2.10 5.20 8.56
CA ALA A 285 -1.77 5.02 9.98
C ALA A 285 -2.93 5.38 10.93
N ALA A 286 -3.90 6.17 10.46
CA ALA A 286 -5.10 6.49 11.22
C ALA A 286 -5.93 5.23 11.57
N PHE A 287 -5.90 4.19 10.73
CA PHE A 287 -6.64 2.95 10.94
C PHE A 287 -5.77 1.69 11.01
N THR A 288 -4.43 1.80 10.78
CA THR A 288 -3.55 0.62 10.83
C THR A 288 -2.55 0.64 11.99
N ARG A 289 -2.19 1.83 12.53
CA ARG A 289 -1.07 1.98 13.47
C ARG A 289 -1.29 1.33 14.84
N SER A 290 -2.53 1.30 15.33
CA SER A 290 -2.82 0.66 16.61
C SER A 290 -2.45 -0.84 16.55
N ALA A 291 -1.75 -1.33 17.55
CA ALA A 291 -1.42 -2.76 17.65
C ALA A 291 -2.68 -3.63 17.86
N LYS A 292 -3.73 -3.06 18.44
CA LYS A 292 -4.90 -3.79 18.92
C LYS A 292 -6.22 -3.41 18.21
N HIS A 293 -6.26 -2.31 17.46
CA HIS A 293 -7.49 -1.79 16.87
C HIS A 293 -7.30 -1.37 15.42
N GLY A 294 -8.34 -1.56 14.59
CA GLY A 294 -8.37 -1.19 13.17
C GLY A 294 -8.03 -2.35 12.23
N ILE A 295 -7.30 -2.08 11.16
CA ILE A 295 -6.94 -3.06 10.12
C ILE A 295 -5.42 -3.24 10.09
N ASP A 296 -4.92 -4.46 10.04
CA ASP A 296 -3.48 -4.70 9.88
C ASP A 296 -3.01 -4.16 8.52
N VAL A 297 -1.84 -3.51 8.51
CA VAL A 297 -1.31 -2.88 7.30
C VAL A 297 -1.06 -3.89 6.18
N ALA A 298 -0.76 -5.15 6.51
CA ALA A 298 -0.59 -6.20 5.51
C ALA A 298 -1.92 -6.58 4.83
N VAL A 299 -3.04 -6.54 5.56
CA VAL A 299 -4.39 -6.72 4.98
C VAL A 299 -4.69 -5.58 4.03
N TRP A 300 -4.52 -4.32 4.49
CA TRP A 300 -4.72 -3.15 3.65
C TRP A 300 -3.87 -3.20 2.37
N SER A 301 -2.60 -3.56 2.49
CA SER A 301 -1.69 -3.65 1.34
C SER A 301 -2.07 -4.76 0.37
N LYS A 302 -2.52 -5.93 0.87
CA LYS A 302 -3.07 -6.99 0.01
C LYS A 302 -4.26 -6.48 -0.81
N LEU A 303 -5.17 -5.74 -0.18
CA LEU A 303 -6.34 -5.18 -0.86
C LEU A 303 -5.96 -4.11 -1.89
N MET A 304 -5.00 -3.23 -1.58
CA MET A 304 -4.47 -2.26 -2.56
C MET A 304 -3.80 -2.96 -3.74
N ARG A 305 -3.06 -4.05 -3.49
CA ARG A 305 -2.51 -4.90 -4.56
C ARG A 305 -3.60 -5.49 -5.44
N MET A 306 -4.66 -6.05 -4.86
CA MET A 306 -5.79 -6.59 -5.62
C MET A 306 -6.43 -5.52 -6.51
N CYS A 307 -6.54 -4.29 -5.99
CA CYS A 307 -7.08 -3.14 -6.73
C CYS A 307 -6.13 -2.53 -7.77
N GLY A 308 -4.88 -3.03 -7.90
CA GLY A 308 -4.02 -2.66 -9.02
C GLY A 308 -2.85 -1.75 -8.72
N ALA A 309 -2.43 -1.58 -7.46
CA ALA A 309 -1.21 -0.84 -7.12
C ALA A 309 0.04 -1.54 -7.70
N ASP A 310 0.73 -0.92 -8.65
CA ASP A 310 2.00 -1.45 -9.19
C ASP A 310 3.14 -1.30 -8.18
N GLN A 311 3.15 -0.20 -7.44
CA GLN A 311 4.05 0.02 -6.30
C GLN A 311 3.26 0.51 -5.10
N LEU A 312 3.71 0.16 -3.89
CA LEU A 312 3.08 0.56 -2.63
C LEU A 312 4.10 0.87 -1.55
N HIS A 313 3.94 2.00 -0.88
CA HIS A 313 4.78 2.39 0.25
C HIS A 313 4.63 1.46 1.45
N ILE A 314 5.77 1.06 2.06
CA ILE A 314 5.81 0.17 3.24
C ILE A 314 6.47 0.79 4.48
N GLY A 315 7.05 1.98 4.37
CA GLY A 315 7.86 2.61 5.41
C GLY A 315 9.35 2.53 5.13
N SER A 316 10.18 2.82 6.11
CA SER A 316 11.64 2.80 5.96
C SER A 316 12.33 2.31 7.23
N VAL A 317 13.42 1.57 7.06
CA VAL A 317 14.35 1.24 8.13
C VAL A 317 15.08 2.52 8.56
N GLU A 318 15.21 2.77 9.85
CA GLU A 318 15.85 4.00 10.39
C GLU A 318 15.29 5.31 9.79
N GLY A 319 13.98 5.33 9.54
CA GLY A 319 13.27 6.48 8.99
C GLY A 319 12.73 7.43 10.06
N LYS A 320 12.08 8.52 9.62
CA LYS A 320 11.44 9.51 10.50
C LYS A 320 10.07 9.10 11.05
N PHE A 321 9.51 7.99 10.59
CA PHE A 321 8.21 7.49 11.03
C PHE A 321 8.39 6.21 11.85
N TYR A 322 7.32 5.84 12.57
CA TYR A 322 7.26 4.57 13.28
C TYR A 322 7.64 3.40 12.34
N TYR A 323 8.52 2.56 12.83
CA TYR A 323 8.97 1.36 12.14
C TYR A 323 8.90 0.17 13.10
N ASP A 324 8.28 -0.89 12.64
CA ASP A 324 8.29 -2.22 13.23
C ASP A 324 8.74 -3.20 12.14
N GLU A 325 9.83 -3.91 12.38
CA GLU A 325 10.42 -4.81 11.38
C GLU A 325 9.48 -5.96 11.06
N ALA A 326 8.85 -6.57 12.06
CA ALA A 326 7.93 -7.69 11.85
C ALA A 326 6.69 -7.27 11.05
N GLU A 327 6.13 -6.09 11.34
CA GLU A 327 5.03 -5.50 10.58
C GLU A 327 5.47 -5.21 9.14
N THR A 328 6.64 -4.61 8.96
CA THR A 328 7.18 -4.29 7.63
C THR A 328 7.41 -5.55 6.80
N GLN A 329 7.94 -6.63 7.39
CA GLN A 329 8.12 -7.90 6.70
C GLN A 329 6.78 -8.58 6.35
N ARG A 330 5.77 -8.51 7.23
CA ARG A 330 4.42 -8.98 6.89
C ARG A 330 3.83 -8.19 5.73
N ASN A 331 4.04 -6.89 5.70
CA ASN A 331 3.59 -6.01 4.64
C ASN A 331 4.24 -6.35 3.29
N ILE A 332 5.58 -6.49 3.26
CA ILE A 332 6.32 -6.94 2.07
C ILE A 332 5.80 -8.30 1.59
N LYS A 333 5.60 -9.25 2.52
CA LYS A 333 5.05 -10.57 2.21
C LYS A 333 3.67 -10.46 1.55
N ALA A 334 2.76 -9.63 2.07
CA ALA A 334 1.42 -9.44 1.49
C ALA A 334 1.47 -8.94 0.04
N LEU A 335 2.46 -8.11 -0.31
CA LEU A 335 2.66 -7.59 -1.66
C LEU A 335 3.28 -8.61 -2.63
N ARG A 336 3.93 -9.67 -2.13
CA ARG A 336 4.74 -10.60 -2.92
C ARG A 336 4.26 -12.05 -2.94
N VAL A 337 3.50 -12.51 -1.93
CA VAL A 337 3.04 -13.91 -1.93
C VAL A 337 2.26 -14.21 -3.22
N PRO A 338 2.31 -15.44 -3.73
CA PRO A 338 1.43 -15.87 -4.81
C PRO A 338 -0.04 -15.58 -4.46
N LEU A 339 -0.76 -14.95 -5.37
CA LEU A 339 -2.17 -14.61 -5.22
C LEU A 339 -2.86 -14.84 -6.57
N GLU A 340 -3.03 -16.11 -6.92
CA GLU A 340 -3.55 -16.55 -8.23
C GLU A 340 -2.84 -15.81 -9.38
N HIS A 341 -3.59 -15.18 -10.28
CA HIS A 341 -3.06 -14.40 -11.41
C HIS A 341 -2.63 -12.98 -11.05
N VAL A 342 -2.94 -12.51 -9.83
CA VAL A 342 -2.67 -11.13 -9.42
C VAL A 342 -1.16 -10.93 -9.25
N LYS A 343 -0.56 -10.09 -10.09
CA LYS A 343 0.89 -9.80 -10.06
C LYS A 343 1.33 -9.28 -8.70
N GLN A 344 2.62 -9.45 -8.43
CA GLN A 344 3.26 -8.85 -7.26
C GLN A 344 3.33 -7.33 -7.41
N THR A 345 3.12 -6.63 -6.30
CA THR A 345 3.35 -5.19 -6.18
C THR A 345 4.76 -4.91 -5.73
N MET A 346 5.45 -3.93 -6.31
CA MET A 346 6.78 -3.50 -5.91
C MET A 346 6.69 -2.73 -4.58
N PRO A 347 7.27 -3.23 -3.48
CA PRO A 347 7.31 -2.48 -2.23
C PRO A 347 8.21 -1.25 -2.35
N CYS A 348 7.80 -0.14 -1.73
CA CYS A 348 8.50 1.13 -1.78
C CYS A 348 8.84 1.63 -0.38
N SER A 349 10.13 1.76 -0.08
CA SER A 349 10.62 2.36 1.15
C SER A 349 10.78 3.88 0.97
N SER A 350 10.30 4.66 1.93
CA SER A 350 10.41 6.12 1.93
C SER A 350 10.35 6.70 3.34
N ALA A 351 10.57 8.02 3.45
CA ALA A 351 10.54 8.78 4.71
C ALA A 351 11.78 8.58 5.61
N GLY A 352 12.93 8.97 5.13
CA GLY A 352 14.19 8.99 5.86
C GLY A 352 15.34 8.25 5.17
N ASN A 353 15.09 7.73 3.96
CA ASN A 353 16.16 7.18 3.15
C ASN A 353 17.19 8.27 2.79
N ARG A 354 18.45 7.91 2.93
CA ARG A 354 19.62 8.76 2.68
C ARG A 354 20.81 7.88 2.31
N PRO A 355 21.87 8.41 1.72
CA PRO A 355 23.04 7.60 1.35
C PRO A 355 23.59 6.75 2.50
N GLY A 356 23.64 7.30 3.72
CA GLY A 356 24.20 6.63 4.90
C GLY A 356 23.43 5.40 5.41
N ASN A 357 22.10 5.29 5.14
CA ASN A 357 21.31 4.13 5.60
C ASN A 357 20.86 3.20 4.47
N LEU A 358 21.19 3.51 3.22
CA LEU A 358 20.73 2.71 2.08
C LEU A 358 21.23 1.27 2.13
N GLY A 359 22.48 1.06 2.54
CA GLY A 359 23.07 -0.28 2.67
C GLY A 359 22.33 -1.16 3.66
N VAL A 360 22.01 -0.63 4.83
CA VAL A 360 21.20 -1.34 5.85
C VAL A 360 19.80 -1.60 5.31
N SER A 361 19.19 -0.63 4.65
CA SER A 361 17.84 -0.76 4.06
C SER A 361 17.79 -1.85 2.99
N VAL A 362 18.77 -1.93 2.09
CA VAL A 362 18.87 -2.97 1.06
C VAL A 362 19.06 -4.35 1.69
N LYS A 363 19.93 -4.46 2.70
CA LYS A 363 20.18 -5.73 3.42
C LYS A 363 18.91 -6.23 4.14
N THR A 364 18.15 -5.34 4.75
CA THR A 364 16.95 -5.69 5.54
C THR A 364 15.73 -5.97 4.66
N LEU A 365 15.51 -5.17 3.61
CA LEU A 365 14.26 -5.20 2.83
C LEU A 365 14.41 -5.96 1.49
N GLY A 366 15.66 -6.16 1.04
CA GLY A 366 15.96 -6.93 -0.17
C GLY A 366 16.06 -6.11 -1.46
N MET A 367 16.19 -6.82 -2.59
CA MET A 367 16.53 -6.26 -3.89
C MET A 367 15.33 -5.83 -4.74
N ASP A 368 14.18 -6.49 -4.57
CA ASP A 368 12.96 -6.13 -5.31
C ASP A 368 12.20 -5.02 -4.56
N MET A 369 12.85 -3.87 -4.46
CA MET A 369 12.43 -2.70 -3.67
C MET A 369 12.64 -1.41 -4.45
N MET A 370 11.83 -0.41 -4.12
CA MET A 370 12.13 0.99 -4.42
C MET A 370 12.59 1.69 -3.13
N PHE A 371 13.62 2.51 -3.22
CA PHE A 371 14.10 3.37 -2.13
C PHE A 371 13.98 4.83 -2.56
N LEU A 372 13.05 5.58 -1.96
CA LEU A 372 12.79 6.97 -2.30
C LEU A 372 13.32 7.90 -1.22
N ALA A 373 14.11 8.90 -1.63
CA ALA A 373 14.71 9.89 -0.77
C ALA A 373 14.26 11.31 -1.17
N GLY A 374 13.67 12.06 -0.25
CA GLY A 374 13.40 13.49 -0.42
C GLY A 374 14.59 14.31 0.08
N GLY A 375 14.66 14.55 1.38
CA GLY A 375 15.79 15.24 2.01
C GLY A 375 17.15 14.59 1.75
N GLY A 376 17.20 13.26 1.61
CA GLY A 376 18.44 12.54 1.27
C GLY A 376 19.02 12.85 -0.11
N VAL A 377 18.22 13.42 -1.01
CA VAL A 377 18.66 13.93 -2.32
C VAL A 377 18.80 15.45 -2.29
N HIS A 378 17.69 16.14 -2.00
CA HIS A 378 17.61 17.61 -2.15
C HIS A 378 18.31 18.39 -1.03
N GLY A 379 18.64 17.75 0.09
CA GLY A 379 19.41 18.34 1.18
C GLY A 379 20.93 18.23 1.03
N HIS A 380 21.44 17.72 -0.10
CA HIS A 380 22.88 17.62 -0.33
C HIS A 380 23.50 19.02 -0.46
N PRO A 381 24.67 19.28 0.19
CA PRO A 381 25.29 20.63 0.18
C PRO A 381 25.66 21.12 -1.22
N ASP A 382 25.90 20.22 -2.18
CA ASP A 382 26.22 20.56 -3.58
C ASP A 382 24.99 20.44 -4.52
N GLY A 383 23.76 20.43 -3.97
CA GLY A 383 22.51 20.41 -4.72
C GLY A 383 22.02 19.02 -5.13
N SER A 384 20.89 19.00 -5.83
CA SER A 384 20.11 17.79 -6.12
C SER A 384 20.84 16.78 -7.01
N THR A 385 21.63 17.24 -7.98
CA THR A 385 22.45 16.36 -8.83
C THR A 385 23.46 15.56 -7.99
N ALA A 386 24.15 16.24 -7.06
CA ALA A 386 25.12 15.59 -6.19
C ALA A 386 24.44 14.62 -5.20
N GLY A 387 23.26 15.02 -4.66
CA GLY A 387 22.50 14.14 -3.79
C GLY A 387 21.98 12.88 -4.49
N ALA A 388 21.50 13.01 -5.72
CA ALA A 388 21.10 11.87 -6.54
C ALA A 388 22.28 10.95 -6.86
N LYS A 389 23.46 11.50 -7.22
CA LYS A 389 24.69 10.72 -7.39
C LYS A 389 25.10 10.02 -6.12
N ALA A 390 25.08 10.68 -4.96
CA ALA A 390 25.40 10.08 -3.67
C ALA A 390 24.49 8.88 -3.35
N MET A 391 23.19 8.98 -3.63
CA MET A 391 22.27 7.83 -3.49
C MET A 391 22.65 6.66 -4.40
N MET A 392 23.00 6.92 -5.67
CA MET A 392 23.43 5.86 -6.59
C MET A 392 24.77 5.26 -6.19
N GLN A 393 25.74 6.06 -5.74
CA GLN A 393 27.01 5.59 -5.20
C GLN A 393 26.82 4.68 -3.97
N ALA A 394 25.92 5.07 -3.07
CA ALA A 394 25.53 4.25 -1.92
C ALA A 394 24.84 2.94 -2.33
N LEU A 395 23.97 2.96 -3.37
CA LEU A 395 23.38 1.74 -3.93
C LEU A 395 24.45 0.79 -4.47
N HIS A 396 25.39 1.29 -5.29
CA HIS A 396 26.46 0.48 -5.87
C HIS A 396 27.36 -0.12 -4.76
N ALA A 397 27.68 0.66 -3.73
CA ALA A 397 28.41 0.16 -2.56
C ALA A 397 27.64 -0.97 -1.86
N ALA A 398 26.34 -0.78 -1.61
CA ALA A 398 25.47 -1.79 -0.99
C ALA A 398 25.43 -3.09 -1.82
N MET A 399 25.31 -2.96 -3.14
CA MET A 399 25.30 -4.08 -4.07
C MET A 399 26.61 -4.86 -4.09
N ALA A 400 27.74 -4.14 -3.96
CA ALA A 400 29.09 -4.71 -3.90
C ALA A 400 29.48 -5.22 -2.49
N GLY A 401 28.61 -5.05 -1.49
CA GLY A 401 28.91 -5.38 -0.09
C GLY A 401 29.98 -4.50 0.55
N ILE A 402 30.22 -3.31 -0.02
CA ILE A 402 31.22 -2.35 0.47
C ILE A 402 30.56 -1.43 1.52
N PRO A 403 31.14 -1.27 2.72
CA PRO A 403 30.68 -0.29 3.69
C PRO A 403 30.63 1.13 3.09
N VAL A 404 29.59 1.86 3.40
CA VAL A 404 29.33 3.18 2.80
C VAL A 404 30.45 4.19 3.11
N GLU A 405 31.06 4.10 4.30
CA GLU A 405 32.20 4.92 4.70
C GLU A 405 33.47 4.61 3.88
N GLN A 406 33.65 3.36 3.49
CA GLN A 406 34.75 2.96 2.61
C GLN A 406 34.51 3.47 1.19
N ALA A 407 33.30 3.28 0.66
CA ALA A 407 32.93 3.78 -0.66
C ALA A 407 33.04 5.31 -0.75
N ALA A 408 32.78 6.03 0.33
CA ALA A 408 32.90 7.48 0.40
C ALA A 408 34.32 8.00 0.18
N LYS A 409 35.38 7.19 0.43
CA LYS A 409 36.77 7.59 0.19
C LYS A 409 37.05 7.84 -1.31
N GLU A 410 36.33 7.15 -2.18
CA GLU A 410 36.50 7.21 -3.65
C GLU A 410 35.35 8.00 -4.34
N ASN A 411 34.31 8.36 -3.60
CA ASN A 411 33.10 9.00 -4.14
C ASN A 411 32.85 10.33 -3.45
N LYS A 412 33.20 11.44 -4.09
CA LYS A 412 33.15 12.79 -3.53
C LYS A 412 31.74 13.18 -3.06
N GLU A 413 30.71 12.93 -3.87
CA GLU A 413 29.34 13.27 -3.53
C GLU A 413 28.87 12.48 -2.30
N LEU A 414 29.19 11.19 -2.25
CA LEU A 414 28.87 10.34 -1.10
C LEU A 414 29.60 10.82 0.15
N ALA A 415 30.89 11.15 0.06
CA ALA A 415 31.69 11.67 1.17
C ALA A 415 31.10 12.95 1.78
N ARG A 416 30.54 13.83 0.94
CA ARG A 416 29.90 15.07 1.40
C ARG A 416 28.49 14.86 1.97
N ALA A 417 27.79 13.81 1.52
CA ALA A 417 26.46 13.48 1.98
C ALA A 417 26.45 12.93 3.42
N LEU A 418 27.40 12.06 3.75
CA LEU A 418 27.40 11.33 5.04
C LEU A 418 27.35 12.22 6.28
N PRO A 419 28.18 13.28 6.43
CA PRO A 419 28.17 14.12 7.62
C PRO A 419 26.98 15.09 7.70
N THR A 420 26.29 15.36 6.56
CA THR A 420 25.29 16.41 6.45
C THR A 420 23.86 15.87 6.40
N LEU A 421 23.66 14.69 5.88
CA LEU A 421 22.35 14.06 5.72
C LEU A 421 22.08 13.07 6.86
N THR A 422 21.97 13.60 8.09
CA THR A 422 21.57 12.86 9.28
C THR A 422 20.14 13.20 9.66
N LEU A 423 19.42 12.25 10.28
CA LEU A 423 18.11 12.58 10.89
C LEU A 423 18.38 13.35 12.18
N ALA A 424 17.74 14.50 12.32
CA ALA A 424 17.59 15.10 13.65
C ALA A 424 16.64 14.22 14.46
N HIS A 425 17.08 13.77 15.63
CA HIS A 425 16.32 12.96 16.59
C HIS A 425 15.26 13.80 17.30
#